data_20929f57ffe3a35e0140ef6539cb880f
#
_entry.id   20929f57ffe3a35e0140ef6539cb880f
#
_cell.length_a   1.000
_cell.length_b   1.000
_cell.length_c   1.000
_cell.angle_alpha   90.00
_cell.angle_beta   90.00
_cell.angle_gamma   90.00
#
_symmetry.space_group_name_H-M   'P 1'
#
loop_
_entity.id
_entity.type
_entity.pdbx_description
1 polymer ?
#
loop_
_entity_poly.entity_id
_entity_poly.type
_entity_poly.pdbx_seq_one_letter_code
_entity_poly.pdbx_strand_id
1 'polypeptide(L)'
;MANKNNRVKSTNDIELKDRLVAINRITKVTKGGRTFTFAAIVVVGNEDGIVGYGLGKANEVTTAIAKGVEAAKKNLIKVPVHKGTIPHGQEAKFGGSRVMLKPASQGTGVKAGGAMRAVFESVGITDVLAKSKGSSNPHNLVKATIAALSEMRSPMTVAQNRGISLEQVFNG
;
A
#
# COMPACT_ATOMS: atom_id res chain seq x y z
N MET A 1 8.46 8.27 -10.15
CA MET A 1 9.53 8.11 -9.13
C MET A 1 8.91 8.39 -7.78
N ALA A 2 8.94 7.43 -6.85
CA ALA A 2 8.37 7.64 -5.50
C ALA A 2 9.13 8.77 -4.79
N ASN A 3 8.38 9.68 -4.20
CA ASN A 3 8.91 10.84 -3.49
C ASN A 3 9.76 10.35 -2.30
N LYS A 4 11.08 10.57 -2.33
CA LYS A 4 12.02 10.08 -1.30
C LYS A 4 11.73 10.62 0.12
N ASN A 5 10.91 11.67 0.23
CA ASN A 5 10.62 12.36 1.49
C ASN A 5 9.57 11.65 2.37
N ASN A 6 8.86 10.63 1.86
CA ASN A 6 7.81 9.93 2.60
C ASN A 6 8.27 8.61 3.25
N ARG A 7 9.56 8.28 3.17
CA ARG A 7 10.07 7.06 3.83
C ARG A 7 10.23 7.27 5.32
N VAL A 8 9.62 6.38 6.09
CA VAL A 8 9.75 6.34 7.55
C VAL A 8 10.71 5.21 7.91
N LYS A 9 11.70 5.47 8.76
CA LYS A 9 12.51 4.39 9.35
C LYS A 9 11.65 3.71 10.41
N SER A 10 11.67 2.38 10.43
CA SER A 10 10.99 1.63 11.50
C SER A 10 11.69 1.97 12.83
N THR A 11 11.04 2.76 13.67
CA THR A 11 11.39 2.93 15.06
C THR A 11 10.68 1.83 15.84
N ASN A 12 11.33 1.22 16.82
CA ASN A 12 10.80 0.10 17.59
C ASN A 12 9.50 0.42 18.36
N ASP A 13 9.11 1.69 18.43
CA ASP A 13 7.94 2.19 19.14
C ASP A 13 6.63 2.18 18.34
N ILE A 14 6.66 1.75 17.06
CA ILE A 14 5.46 1.72 16.20
C ILE A 14 4.88 0.32 16.20
N GLU A 15 3.70 0.16 16.79
CA GLU A 15 2.94 -1.08 16.69
C GLU A 15 2.47 -1.27 15.24
N LEU A 16 2.93 -2.34 14.61
CA LEU A 16 2.67 -2.64 13.21
C LEU A 16 1.87 -3.94 13.10
N LYS A 17 0.71 -3.87 12.45
CA LYS A 17 -0.11 -5.04 12.11
C LYS A 17 0.26 -5.54 10.72
N ASP A 18 0.40 -6.84 10.56
CA ASP A 18 0.68 -7.47 9.28
C ASP A 18 -0.59 -8.07 8.65
N ARG A 19 -0.71 -7.93 7.34
CA ARG A 19 -1.80 -8.49 6.53
C ARG A 19 -1.23 -9.26 5.35
N LEU A 20 -1.53 -10.53 5.28
CA LEU A 20 -1.18 -11.36 4.14
C LEU A 20 -2.13 -11.08 2.98
N VAL A 21 -1.57 -10.70 1.84
CA VAL A 21 -2.37 -10.41 0.63
C VAL A 21 -2.51 -11.63 -0.26
N ALA A 22 -1.42 -12.32 -0.55
CA ALA A 22 -1.43 -13.53 -1.37
C ALA A 22 -0.21 -14.41 -1.08
N ILE A 23 -0.40 -15.72 -1.25
CA ILE A 23 0.65 -16.73 -1.24
C ILE A 23 0.60 -17.48 -2.55
N ASN A 24 1.74 -17.62 -3.21
CA ASN A 24 1.88 -18.40 -4.43
C ASN A 24 2.91 -19.50 -4.23
N ARG A 25 2.55 -20.73 -4.59
CA ARG A 25 3.49 -21.84 -4.69
C ARG A 25 4.24 -21.74 -6.02
N ILE A 26 5.55 -21.66 -5.95
CA ILE A 26 6.44 -21.54 -7.10
C ILE A 26 7.21 -22.85 -7.25
N THR A 27 7.39 -23.29 -8.48
CA THR A 27 8.14 -24.50 -8.80
C THR A 27 9.38 -24.14 -9.61
N LYS A 28 10.55 -24.64 -9.17
CA LYS A 28 11.78 -24.62 -9.96
C LYS A 28 12.07 -26.06 -10.43
N VAL A 29 12.22 -26.23 -11.72
CA VAL A 29 12.57 -27.52 -12.31
C VAL A 29 14.08 -27.61 -12.46
N THR A 30 14.69 -28.67 -11.93
CA THR A 30 16.11 -28.99 -12.02
C THR A 30 16.30 -30.40 -12.57
N LYS A 31 17.53 -30.79 -12.87
CA LYS A 31 17.84 -32.17 -13.34
C LYS A 31 17.41 -33.26 -12.35
N GLY A 32 17.29 -32.94 -11.04
CA GLY A 32 16.85 -33.87 -9.98
C GLY A 32 15.34 -33.83 -9.73
N GLY A 33 14.55 -33.04 -10.47
CA GLY A 33 13.09 -32.96 -10.32
C GLY A 33 12.58 -31.55 -10.05
N ARG A 34 11.39 -31.47 -9.43
CA ARG A 34 10.67 -30.21 -9.12
C ARG A 34 10.90 -29.82 -7.67
N THR A 35 11.51 -28.65 -7.44
CA THR A 35 11.65 -28.09 -6.09
C THR A 35 10.59 -27.01 -5.90
N PHE A 36 9.77 -27.14 -4.84
CA PHE A 36 8.71 -26.19 -4.52
C PHE A 36 9.18 -25.15 -3.51
N THR A 37 8.79 -23.92 -3.73
CA THR A 37 8.98 -22.81 -2.80
C THR A 37 7.70 -21.96 -2.74
N PHE A 38 7.55 -21.17 -1.67
CA PHE A 38 6.42 -20.28 -1.50
C PHE A 38 6.88 -18.83 -1.60
N ALA A 39 6.07 -18.01 -2.28
CA ALA A 39 6.23 -16.57 -2.30
C ALA A 39 4.99 -15.95 -1.64
N ALA A 40 5.22 -15.15 -0.60
CA ALA A 40 4.18 -14.40 0.10
C ALA A 40 4.36 -12.91 -0.15
N ILE A 41 3.27 -12.20 -0.46
CA ILE A 41 3.23 -10.75 -0.42
C ILE A 41 2.46 -10.30 0.82
N VAL A 42 3.11 -9.47 1.63
CA VAL A 42 2.60 -8.99 2.91
C VAL A 42 2.57 -7.48 2.91
N VAL A 43 1.54 -6.91 3.49
CA VAL A 43 1.43 -5.48 3.77
C VAL A 43 1.47 -5.31 5.29
N VAL A 44 2.20 -4.31 5.74
CA VAL A 44 2.35 -3.97 7.16
C VAL A 44 1.97 -2.52 7.36
N GLY A 45 1.22 -2.20 8.41
CA GLY A 45 0.83 -0.82 8.71
C GLY A 45 0.41 -0.64 10.16
N ASN A 46 0.30 0.62 10.58
CA ASN A 46 -0.08 1.01 11.93
C ASN A 46 -1.53 1.49 12.05
N GLU A 47 -2.31 1.41 10.96
CA GLU A 47 -3.67 1.96 10.88
C GLU A 47 -3.75 3.48 11.18
N ASP A 48 -2.60 4.17 11.14
CA ASP A 48 -2.47 5.62 11.37
C ASP A 48 -1.54 6.27 10.32
N GLY A 49 -1.79 5.98 9.05
CA GLY A 49 -1.12 6.60 7.92
C GLY A 49 0.27 6.05 7.59
N ILE A 50 0.76 4.99 8.24
CA ILE A 50 2.03 4.34 7.88
C ILE A 50 1.74 2.97 7.28
N VAL A 51 2.34 2.69 6.14
CA VAL A 51 2.20 1.41 5.45
C VAL A 51 3.49 1.03 4.73
N GLY A 52 3.74 -0.27 4.66
CA GLY A 52 4.81 -0.84 3.87
C GLY A 52 4.40 -2.15 3.24
N TYR A 53 5.13 -2.59 2.23
CA TYR A 53 4.94 -3.89 1.64
C TYR A 53 6.25 -4.65 1.52
N GLY A 54 6.14 -5.96 1.61
CA GLY A 54 7.29 -6.85 1.46
C GLY A 54 6.94 -8.13 0.72
N LEU A 55 7.93 -8.67 0.04
CA LEU A 55 7.87 -9.95 -0.63
C LEU A 55 8.85 -10.89 0.06
N GLY A 56 8.35 -12.00 0.57
CA GLY A 56 9.14 -13.08 1.14
C GLY A 56 9.08 -14.33 0.28
N LYS A 57 10.20 -15.06 0.19
CA LYS A 57 10.29 -16.36 -0.46
C LYS A 57 11.02 -17.35 0.45
N ALA A 58 10.45 -18.53 0.63
CA ALA A 58 11.04 -19.63 1.40
C ALA A 58 10.46 -20.98 1.00
N ASN A 59 11.03 -22.06 1.52
CA ASN A 59 10.52 -23.42 1.31
C ASN A 59 9.25 -23.67 2.12
N GLU A 60 9.06 -22.93 3.22
CA GLU A 60 7.90 -23.00 4.11
C GLU A 60 7.10 -21.70 4.07
N VAL A 61 5.78 -21.81 4.23
CA VAL A 61 4.85 -20.67 4.17
C VAL A 61 5.13 -19.68 5.31
N THR A 62 5.29 -20.17 6.54
CA THR A 62 5.55 -19.35 7.74
C THR A 62 6.82 -18.53 7.60
N THR A 63 7.90 -19.16 7.16
CA THR A 63 9.18 -18.50 6.90
C THR A 63 9.08 -17.49 5.75
N ALA A 64 8.29 -17.76 4.71
CA ALA A 64 8.07 -16.82 3.62
C ALA A 64 7.31 -15.57 4.11
N ILE A 65 6.30 -15.73 4.98
CA ILE A 65 5.55 -14.61 5.58
C ILE A 65 6.49 -13.78 6.47
N ALA A 66 7.25 -14.40 7.38
CA ALA A 66 8.19 -13.70 8.26
C ALA A 66 9.19 -12.83 7.48
N LYS A 67 9.80 -13.37 6.43
CA LYS A 67 10.68 -12.62 5.51
C LYS A 67 9.94 -11.48 4.80
N GLY A 68 8.68 -11.69 4.43
CA GLY A 68 7.82 -10.65 3.85
C GLY A 68 7.58 -9.49 4.82
N VAL A 69 7.29 -9.78 6.08
CA VAL A 69 7.10 -8.78 7.15
C VAL A 69 8.39 -7.97 7.38
N GLU A 70 9.54 -8.63 7.49
CA GLU A 70 10.83 -7.93 7.63
C GLU A 70 11.13 -7.01 6.45
N ALA A 71 10.86 -7.47 5.22
CA ALA A 71 11.03 -6.66 4.03
C ALA A 71 10.07 -5.46 4.00
N ALA A 72 8.82 -5.64 4.47
CA ALA A 72 7.84 -4.58 4.57
C ALA A 72 8.23 -3.51 5.60
N LYS A 73 8.74 -3.90 6.76
CA LYS A 73 9.25 -2.99 7.81
C LYS A 73 10.40 -2.10 7.32
N LYS A 74 11.19 -2.55 6.35
CA LYS A 74 12.27 -1.74 5.73
C LYS A 74 11.77 -0.72 4.71
N ASN A 75 10.54 -0.88 4.22
CA ASN A 75 9.94 -0.06 3.14
C ASN A 75 8.67 0.67 3.60
N LEU A 76 8.69 1.24 4.79
CA LEU A 76 7.56 2.01 5.32
C LEU A 76 7.48 3.39 4.65
N ILE A 77 6.26 3.79 4.31
CA ILE A 77 5.92 5.12 3.80
C ILE A 77 4.82 5.76 4.65
N LYS A 78 4.86 7.09 4.75
CA LYS A 78 3.80 7.87 5.38
C LYS A 78 2.83 8.36 4.31
N VAL A 79 1.54 8.14 4.54
CA VAL A 79 0.43 8.49 3.64
C VAL A 79 -0.42 9.56 4.31
N PRO A 80 -0.77 10.66 3.62
CA PRO A 80 -1.70 11.65 4.17
C PRO A 80 -3.12 11.08 4.19
N VAL A 81 -3.69 10.92 5.38
CA VAL A 81 -5.09 10.55 5.60
C VAL A 81 -5.84 11.79 6.11
N HIS A 82 -7.04 12.04 5.59
CA HIS A 82 -7.88 13.16 6.00
C HIS A 82 -9.30 12.67 6.33
N LYS A 83 -9.71 12.79 7.60
CA LYS A 83 -11.05 12.36 8.09
C LYS A 83 -11.44 10.94 7.65
N GLY A 84 -10.50 9.99 7.73
CA GLY A 84 -10.71 8.59 7.35
C GLY A 84 -10.68 8.29 5.84
N THR A 85 -10.44 9.31 4.99
CA THR A 85 -10.35 9.14 3.53
C THR A 85 -9.06 9.72 2.97
N ILE A 86 -8.86 9.60 1.66
CA ILE A 86 -7.73 10.18 0.94
C ILE A 86 -8.01 11.65 0.57
N PRO A 87 -6.98 12.53 0.53
CA PRO A 87 -7.19 13.97 0.31
C PRO A 87 -7.66 14.32 -1.10
N HIS A 88 -7.28 13.56 -2.11
CA HIS A 88 -7.67 13.80 -3.51
C HIS A 88 -7.64 12.51 -4.33
N GLY A 89 -8.26 12.54 -5.51
CA GLY A 89 -8.17 11.45 -6.47
C GLY A 89 -6.76 11.28 -7.03
N GLN A 90 -6.31 10.04 -7.17
CA GLN A 90 -4.98 9.71 -7.71
C GLN A 90 -5.04 8.45 -8.55
N GLU A 91 -4.27 8.43 -9.63
CA GLU A 91 -4.04 7.21 -10.42
C GLU A 91 -2.54 6.90 -10.44
N ALA A 92 -2.21 5.62 -10.39
CA ALA A 92 -0.84 5.15 -10.60
C ALA A 92 -0.81 3.84 -11.36
N LYS A 93 0.34 3.56 -11.97
CA LYS A 93 0.59 2.34 -12.75
C LYS A 93 1.85 1.66 -12.24
N PHE A 94 1.77 0.34 -12.13
CA PHE A 94 2.94 -0.49 -11.89
C PHE A 94 2.85 -1.77 -12.73
N GLY A 95 3.83 -1.98 -13.60
CA GLY A 95 3.77 -3.07 -14.59
C GLY A 95 2.50 -2.98 -15.46
N GLY A 96 1.77 -4.08 -15.57
CA GLY A 96 0.49 -4.15 -16.29
C GLY A 96 -0.74 -3.71 -15.49
N SER A 97 -0.59 -3.38 -14.19
CA SER A 97 -1.69 -2.95 -13.33
C SER A 97 -1.76 -1.42 -13.26
N ARG A 98 -2.97 -0.89 -13.36
CA ARG A 98 -3.29 0.53 -13.13
C ARG A 98 -4.35 0.60 -12.04
N VAL A 99 -4.18 1.50 -11.10
CA VAL A 99 -5.14 1.75 -10.02
C VAL A 99 -5.65 3.17 -10.10
N MET A 100 -6.95 3.33 -9.81
CA MET A 100 -7.62 4.61 -9.69
C MET A 100 -8.20 4.68 -8.28
N LEU A 101 -7.85 5.75 -7.56
CA LEU A 101 -8.30 6.03 -6.19
C LEU A 101 -9.12 7.31 -6.21
N LYS A 102 -10.25 7.32 -5.53
CA LYS A 102 -11.10 8.51 -5.32
C LYS A 102 -11.50 8.61 -3.85
N PRO A 103 -11.53 9.82 -3.28
CA PRO A 103 -12.05 10.01 -1.94
C PRO A 103 -13.54 9.65 -1.90
N ALA A 104 -14.02 9.24 -0.74
CA ALA A 104 -15.41 8.90 -0.51
C ALA A 104 -15.92 9.60 0.76
N SER A 105 -17.22 9.82 0.81
CA SER A 105 -17.90 10.35 2.00
C SER A 105 -17.86 9.33 3.14
N GLN A 106 -17.90 9.84 4.36
CA GLN A 106 -17.94 9.03 5.57
C GLN A 106 -19.13 8.05 5.52
N GLY A 107 -18.86 6.80 5.92
CA GLY A 107 -19.85 5.72 5.88
C GLY A 107 -19.90 4.92 4.57
N THR A 108 -19.14 5.32 3.54
CA THR A 108 -19.08 4.57 2.27
C THR A 108 -18.35 3.23 2.44
N GLY A 109 -17.39 3.16 3.34
CA GLY A 109 -16.50 2.02 3.55
C GLY A 109 -15.44 1.87 2.46
N VAL A 110 -14.62 0.83 2.59
CA VAL A 110 -13.56 0.53 1.63
C VAL A 110 -14.13 -0.24 0.44
N LYS A 111 -14.36 0.45 -0.68
CA LYS A 111 -14.79 -0.16 -1.95
C LYS A 111 -13.58 -0.40 -2.85
N ALA A 112 -12.92 -1.55 -2.67
CA ALA A 112 -11.69 -1.91 -3.36
C ALA A 112 -11.59 -3.42 -3.58
N GLY A 113 -10.78 -3.84 -4.56
CA GLY A 113 -10.39 -5.24 -4.72
C GLY A 113 -9.52 -5.72 -3.55
N GLY A 114 -9.53 -7.03 -3.26
CA GLY A 114 -8.91 -7.59 -2.04
C GLY A 114 -7.47 -7.15 -1.78
N ALA A 115 -6.62 -7.15 -2.81
CA ALA A 115 -5.22 -6.71 -2.66
C ALA A 115 -5.08 -5.22 -2.30
N MET A 116 -5.94 -4.35 -2.86
CA MET A 116 -5.96 -2.93 -2.54
C MET A 116 -6.61 -2.68 -1.17
N ARG A 117 -7.68 -3.44 -0.84
CA ARG A 117 -8.36 -3.35 0.46
C ARG A 117 -7.38 -3.60 1.61
N ALA A 118 -6.55 -4.64 1.52
CA ALA A 118 -5.52 -4.92 2.52
C ALA A 118 -4.58 -3.74 2.74
N VAL A 119 -4.22 -2.98 1.69
CA VAL A 119 -3.39 -1.78 1.80
C VAL A 119 -4.14 -0.67 2.53
N PHE A 120 -5.40 -0.35 2.15
CA PHE A 120 -6.17 0.72 2.77
C PHE A 120 -6.46 0.46 4.24
N GLU A 121 -6.84 -0.76 4.59
CA GLU A 121 -7.05 -1.16 5.98
C GLU A 121 -5.77 -1.08 6.82
N SER A 122 -4.59 -1.43 6.25
CA SER A 122 -3.31 -1.29 6.94
C SER A 122 -2.88 0.17 7.11
N VAL A 123 -3.33 1.09 6.24
CA VAL A 123 -3.12 2.54 6.36
C VAL A 123 -4.06 3.16 7.40
N GLY A 124 -5.22 2.55 7.66
CA GLY A 124 -6.29 3.12 8.50
C GLY A 124 -7.28 3.98 7.71
N ILE A 125 -7.39 3.78 6.39
CA ILE A 125 -8.41 4.43 5.56
C ILE A 125 -9.72 3.66 5.69
N THR A 126 -10.77 4.34 6.13
CA THR A 126 -12.11 3.77 6.34
C THR A 126 -13.02 3.94 5.13
N ASP A 127 -12.84 5.04 4.38
CA ASP A 127 -13.74 5.40 3.29
C ASP A 127 -12.97 5.73 2.02
N VAL A 128 -13.07 4.87 1.00
CA VAL A 128 -12.37 5.07 -0.28
C VAL A 128 -13.05 4.29 -1.41
N LEU A 129 -13.05 4.90 -2.59
CA LEU A 129 -13.42 4.24 -3.84
C LEU A 129 -12.17 3.93 -4.64
N ALA A 130 -11.92 2.66 -4.92
CA ALA A 130 -10.76 2.23 -5.67
C ALA A 130 -11.12 1.19 -6.72
N LYS A 131 -10.53 1.34 -7.91
CA LYS A 131 -10.71 0.40 -9.02
C LYS A 131 -9.38 0.05 -9.62
N SER A 132 -9.17 -1.26 -9.80
CA SER A 132 -8.05 -1.78 -10.59
C SER A 132 -8.44 -1.88 -12.06
N LYS A 133 -7.54 -1.46 -12.93
CA LYS A 133 -7.65 -1.56 -14.39
C LYS A 133 -6.42 -2.33 -14.91
N GLY A 134 -6.59 -3.13 -15.95
CA GLY A 134 -5.51 -3.95 -16.51
C GLY A 134 -5.27 -5.22 -15.71
N SER A 135 -4.01 -5.54 -15.43
CA SER A 135 -3.64 -6.79 -14.74
C SER A 135 -4.15 -6.83 -13.30
N SER A 136 -4.74 -7.96 -12.91
CA SER A 136 -5.22 -8.22 -11.54
C SER A 136 -4.17 -8.89 -10.64
N ASN A 137 -2.91 -8.98 -11.09
CA ASN A 137 -1.84 -9.59 -10.28
C ASN A 137 -1.67 -8.87 -8.94
N PRO A 138 -1.85 -9.55 -7.78
CA PRO A 138 -1.78 -8.94 -6.46
C PRO A 138 -0.46 -8.19 -6.19
N HIS A 139 0.66 -8.72 -6.67
CA HIS A 139 1.97 -8.07 -6.52
C HIS A 139 2.03 -6.69 -7.20
N ASN A 140 1.47 -6.59 -8.39
CA ASN A 140 1.46 -5.33 -9.13
C ASN A 140 0.43 -4.37 -8.54
N LEU A 141 -0.74 -4.87 -8.12
CA LEU A 141 -1.79 -4.05 -7.51
C LEU A 141 -1.33 -3.41 -6.20
N VAL A 142 -0.71 -4.17 -5.29
CA VAL A 142 -0.16 -3.61 -4.05
C VAL A 142 0.86 -2.52 -4.33
N LYS A 143 1.80 -2.77 -5.25
CA LYS A 143 2.82 -1.78 -5.61
C LYS A 143 2.23 -0.53 -6.26
N ALA A 144 1.26 -0.70 -7.17
CA ALA A 144 0.57 0.42 -7.80
C ALA A 144 -0.25 1.24 -6.79
N THR A 145 -0.93 0.58 -5.84
CA THR A 145 -1.69 1.26 -4.78
C THR A 145 -0.78 2.07 -3.87
N ILE A 146 0.34 1.47 -3.44
CA ILE A 146 1.32 2.16 -2.59
C ILE A 146 2.00 3.31 -3.34
N ALA A 147 2.29 3.15 -4.64
CA ALA A 147 2.79 4.24 -5.47
C ALA A 147 1.78 5.40 -5.55
N ALA A 148 0.49 5.11 -5.79
CA ALA A 148 -0.56 6.12 -5.80
C ALA A 148 -0.65 6.87 -4.46
N LEU A 149 -0.62 6.15 -3.34
CA LEU A 149 -0.66 6.73 -2.00
C LEU A 149 0.58 7.59 -1.69
N SER A 150 1.76 7.18 -2.15
CA SER A 150 3.01 7.92 -1.93
C SER A 150 3.10 9.23 -2.73
N GLU A 151 2.37 9.33 -3.84
CA GLU A 151 2.29 10.52 -4.69
C GLU A 151 1.27 11.55 -4.20
N MET A 152 0.41 11.18 -3.24
CA MET A 152 -0.59 12.07 -2.67
C MET A 152 0.05 13.23 -1.92
N ARG A 153 -0.56 14.40 -2.08
CA ARG A 153 -0.15 15.63 -1.40
C ARG A 153 -1.10 15.92 -0.25
N SER A 154 -0.55 16.23 0.92
CA SER A 154 -1.38 16.67 2.05
C SER A 154 -1.94 18.08 1.78
N PRO A 155 -3.14 18.42 2.27
CA PRO A 155 -3.69 19.77 2.14
C PRO A 155 -2.76 20.83 2.72
N MET A 156 -2.06 20.54 3.82
CA MET A 156 -1.05 21.44 4.42
C MET A 156 0.11 21.73 3.46
N THR A 157 0.63 20.70 2.81
CA THR A 157 1.72 20.88 1.83
C THR A 157 1.26 21.72 0.64
N VAL A 158 0.01 21.56 0.21
CA VAL A 158 -0.56 22.37 -0.88
C VAL A 158 -0.71 23.81 -0.45
N ALA A 159 -1.24 24.07 0.77
CA ALA A 159 -1.39 25.41 1.34
C ALA A 159 -0.04 26.13 1.43
N GLN A 160 0.99 25.47 1.97
CA GLN A 160 2.34 26.00 2.07
C GLN A 160 2.95 26.34 0.70
N ASN A 161 2.81 25.43 -0.27
CA ASN A 161 3.37 25.63 -1.61
C ASN A 161 2.69 26.76 -2.40
N ARG A 162 1.40 27.02 -2.11
CA ARG A 162 0.62 28.08 -2.76
C ARG A 162 0.60 29.39 -1.97
N GLY A 163 1.05 29.39 -0.71
CA GLY A 163 1.00 30.55 0.18
C GLY A 163 -0.42 30.99 0.56
N ILE A 164 -1.38 30.05 0.63
CA ILE A 164 -2.80 30.28 0.92
C ILE A 164 -3.21 29.58 2.22
N SER A 165 -4.34 30.00 2.80
CA SER A 165 -4.89 29.32 3.98
C SER A 165 -5.42 27.92 3.66
N LEU A 166 -5.52 27.06 4.68
CA LEU A 166 -6.13 25.74 4.52
C LEU A 166 -7.60 25.81 4.08
N GLU A 167 -8.35 26.79 4.55
CA GLU A 167 -9.74 27.02 4.15
C GLU A 167 -9.86 27.30 2.65
N GLN A 168 -8.95 28.10 2.10
CA GLN A 168 -8.92 28.39 0.66
C GLN A 168 -8.49 27.15 -0.17
N VAL A 169 -7.76 26.20 0.39
CA VAL A 169 -7.46 24.93 -0.31
C VAL A 169 -8.69 24.06 -0.50
N PHE A 170 -9.65 24.12 0.45
CA PHE A 170 -10.86 23.29 0.40
C PHE A 170 -12.03 23.97 -0.30
N ASN A 171 -12.13 25.29 -0.21
CA ASN A 171 -13.28 26.05 -0.72
C ASN A 171 -13.01 26.72 -2.08
N GLY A 172 -11.79 26.74 -2.56
CA GLY A 172 -11.38 27.36 -3.82
C GLY A 172 -10.95 28.80 -3.64
#